data_865693e9d7ef115ff07336660e23d6b6
#
_entry.id   865693e9d7ef115ff07336660e23d6b6
#
_cell.length_a   1.000
_cell.length_b   1.000
_cell.length_c   1.000
_cell.angle_alpha   90.00
_cell.angle_beta   90.00
_cell.angle_gamma   90.00
#
_symmetry.space_group_name_H-M   'P 1'
#
loop_
_entity.id
_entity.type
_entity.pdbx_description
1 polymer ?
#
loop_
_entity_poly.entity_id
_entity_poly.type
_entity_poly.pdbx_seq_one_letter_code
_entity_poly.pdbx_strand_id
1 'polypeptide(L)'
;MRKIAIAVLALTVSVAYAQKKELSQARSYIKSGKDYDKAEKLMTDLLAKDSLSRQNKKVYATWYESVLGQYQQINEKIYLHQKYDTATVYTLLNRMYRIAESLDTLDAKPDEKGRVRPEYRKSNAEQLNLLRRNLYFGGTYNVRRGKNKEAFDFFETYIDAARQPLFTAYDYAKNDTSMATAAYWATLSAYRMKDAERTLRYSALAMTDTSKAVYVRQYICEAYAWQNNDEAYLKALEDGFSHHPEYPYFFPRLGDYYNKHGQIDKTLHLSDEALAQYPDRSLFLLAKSVALLELDRYNECIEVSNRLIAKDPQLPEPYFNIATCYLNQALALEQKNEPRLYREKLTDFYTKARPQMEQYRQLAPKDQKRWAPALYRIYLNLNMGQQFEEIDRLMRRQ
;
A
#
# COMPACT_ATOMS: atom_id res chain seq x y z
N MET A 1 -32.46 -38.91 30.41
CA MET A 1 -32.94 -37.64 29.79
C MET A 1 -33.47 -36.62 30.81
N ARG A 2 -34.40 -36.95 31.74
CA ARG A 2 -34.89 -35.98 32.76
C ARG A 2 -33.80 -35.33 33.64
N LYS A 3 -32.79 -36.09 34.10
CA LYS A 3 -31.69 -35.53 34.94
C LYS A 3 -30.79 -34.55 34.18
N ILE A 4 -30.56 -34.74 32.88
CA ILE A 4 -29.79 -33.86 32.04
C ILE A 4 -30.58 -32.56 31.78
N ALA A 5 -31.88 -32.65 31.52
CA ALA A 5 -32.76 -31.51 31.33
C ALA A 5 -32.84 -30.62 32.59
N ILE A 6 -32.89 -31.20 33.78
CA ILE A 6 -32.89 -30.48 35.05
C ILE A 6 -31.55 -29.80 35.31
N ALA A 7 -30.43 -30.45 34.99
CA ALA A 7 -29.08 -29.84 35.13
C ALA A 7 -28.87 -28.66 34.16
N VAL A 8 -29.34 -28.76 32.92
CA VAL A 8 -29.30 -27.69 31.95
C VAL A 8 -30.18 -26.52 32.37
N LEU A 9 -31.40 -26.79 32.88
CA LEU A 9 -32.30 -25.75 33.38
C LEU A 9 -31.73 -25.04 34.62
N ALA A 10 -31.08 -25.75 35.54
CA ALA A 10 -30.45 -25.18 36.72
C ALA A 10 -29.24 -24.29 36.34
N LEU A 11 -28.45 -24.70 35.35
CA LEU A 11 -27.33 -23.90 34.81
C LEU A 11 -27.82 -22.59 34.13
N THR A 12 -28.88 -22.64 33.33
CA THR A 12 -29.43 -21.45 32.67
C THR A 12 -30.04 -20.47 33.67
N VAL A 13 -30.69 -20.93 34.71
CA VAL A 13 -31.24 -20.07 35.78
C VAL A 13 -30.13 -19.42 36.61
N SER A 14 -29.05 -20.14 36.92
CA SER A 14 -27.93 -19.59 37.68
C SER A 14 -27.15 -18.50 36.87
N VAL A 15 -26.99 -18.72 35.59
CA VAL A 15 -26.35 -17.74 34.66
C VAL A 15 -27.21 -16.48 34.54
N ALA A 16 -28.54 -16.62 34.34
CA ALA A 16 -29.44 -15.47 34.27
C ALA A 16 -29.49 -14.65 35.57
N TYR A 17 -29.40 -15.32 36.73
CA TYR A 17 -29.32 -14.63 38.02
C TYR A 17 -27.98 -13.87 38.21
N ALA A 18 -26.86 -14.49 37.84
CA ALA A 18 -25.55 -13.84 37.89
C ALA A 18 -25.51 -12.61 36.97
N GLN A 19 -26.00 -12.73 35.73
CA GLN A 19 -26.09 -11.61 34.78
C GLN A 19 -26.93 -10.45 35.35
N LYS A 20 -28.09 -10.74 35.96
CA LYS A 20 -28.96 -9.71 36.57
C LYS A 20 -28.26 -8.99 37.72
N LYS A 21 -27.49 -9.70 38.54
CA LYS A 21 -26.71 -9.12 39.67
C LYS A 21 -25.63 -8.22 39.16
N GLU A 22 -24.83 -8.65 38.18
CA GLU A 22 -23.72 -7.85 37.61
C GLU A 22 -24.24 -6.61 36.88
N LEU A 23 -25.32 -6.71 36.11
CA LEU A 23 -26.03 -5.57 35.52
C LEU A 23 -26.48 -4.53 36.55
N SER A 24 -27.10 -5.01 37.66
CA SER A 24 -27.53 -4.12 38.73
C SER A 24 -26.37 -3.42 39.40
N GLN A 25 -25.29 -4.12 39.64
CA GLN A 25 -24.06 -3.55 40.23
C GLN A 25 -23.41 -2.53 39.29
N ALA A 26 -23.28 -2.83 37.98
CA ALA A 26 -22.75 -1.88 37.02
C ALA A 26 -23.58 -0.59 36.94
N ARG A 27 -24.91 -0.70 36.93
CA ARG A 27 -25.80 0.47 36.97
C ARG A 27 -25.65 1.28 38.27
N SER A 28 -25.39 0.62 39.38
CA SER A 28 -25.10 1.33 40.63
C SER A 28 -23.80 2.13 40.53
N TYR A 29 -22.75 1.59 39.93
CA TYR A 29 -21.51 2.31 39.66
C TYR A 29 -21.74 3.50 38.72
N ILE A 30 -22.48 3.35 37.63
CA ILE A 30 -22.82 4.44 36.73
C ILE A 30 -23.58 5.56 37.48
N LYS A 31 -24.58 5.18 38.27
CA LYS A 31 -25.39 6.12 39.05
C LYS A 31 -24.55 6.91 40.09
N SER A 32 -23.48 6.30 40.63
CA SER A 32 -22.58 6.99 41.56
C SER A 32 -21.77 8.11 40.89
N GLY A 33 -21.63 8.10 39.56
CA GLY A 33 -20.85 9.07 38.76
C GLY A 33 -19.33 8.97 38.96
N LYS A 34 -18.82 7.91 39.60
CA LYS A 34 -17.39 7.80 39.98
C LYS A 34 -16.68 6.57 39.46
N ASP A 35 -17.38 5.46 39.35
CA ASP A 35 -16.80 4.12 39.09
C ASP A 35 -17.18 3.58 37.70
N TYR A 36 -17.16 4.42 36.68
CA TYR A 36 -17.52 4.01 35.30
C TYR A 36 -16.60 2.93 34.75
N ASP A 37 -15.31 2.93 35.08
CA ASP A 37 -14.34 1.91 34.73
C ASP A 37 -14.68 0.54 35.31
N LYS A 38 -15.17 0.49 36.58
CA LYS A 38 -15.64 -0.74 37.20
C LYS A 38 -16.92 -1.27 36.53
N ALA A 39 -17.82 -0.37 36.17
CA ALA A 39 -19.03 -0.74 35.42
C ALA A 39 -18.68 -1.33 34.05
N GLU A 40 -17.77 -0.69 33.30
CA GLU A 40 -17.26 -1.20 32.04
C GLU A 40 -16.65 -2.59 32.20
N LYS A 41 -15.78 -2.78 33.20
CA LYS A 41 -15.14 -4.08 33.47
C LYS A 41 -16.16 -5.19 33.70
N LEU A 42 -17.20 -4.93 34.50
CA LEU A 42 -18.27 -5.92 34.70
C LEU A 42 -18.96 -6.33 33.39
N MET A 43 -19.25 -5.36 32.51
CA MET A 43 -19.92 -5.65 31.23
C MET A 43 -18.99 -6.41 30.27
N THR A 44 -17.73 -6.03 30.18
CA THR A 44 -16.76 -6.75 29.34
C THR A 44 -16.50 -8.17 29.86
N ASP A 45 -16.41 -8.36 31.17
CA ASP A 45 -16.28 -9.68 31.79
C ASP A 45 -17.50 -10.57 31.54
N LEU A 46 -18.72 -10.02 31.59
CA LEU A 46 -19.94 -10.71 31.23
C LEU A 46 -19.92 -11.18 29.78
N LEU A 47 -19.58 -10.29 28.84
CA LEU A 47 -19.51 -10.59 27.42
C LEU A 47 -18.44 -11.63 27.08
N ALA A 48 -17.34 -11.67 27.86
CA ALA A 48 -16.28 -12.65 27.68
C ALA A 48 -16.69 -14.06 28.15
N LYS A 49 -17.39 -14.15 29.29
CA LYS A 49 -17.69 -15.41 29.98
C LYS A 49 -18.98 -16.07 29.50
N ASP A 50 -19.98 -15.30 29.07
CA ASP A 50 -21.32 -15.78 28.82
C ASP A 50 -21.83 -15.47 27.42
N SER A 51 -22.14 -16.52 26.66
CA SER A 51 -22.65 -16.38 25.29
C SER A 51 -24.06 -15.76 25.25
N LEU A 52 -24.89 -15.96 26.29
CA LEU A 52 -26.22 -15.36 26.39
C LEU A 52 -26.14 -13.87 26.61
N SER A 53 -25.13 -13.40 27.35
CA SER A 53 -24.87 -11.97 27.55
C SER A 53 -24.55 -11.24 26.24
N ARG A 54 -23.96 -11.94 25.27
CA ARG A 54 -23.69 -11.38 23.91
C ARG A 54 -24.96 -11.12 23.10
N GLN A 55 -26.10 -11.67 23.50
CA GLN A 55 -27.43 -11.47 22.90
C GLN A 55 -28.29 -10.47 23.68
N ASN A 56 -27.81 -9.96 24.81
CA ASN A 56 -28.59 -9.10 25.68
C ASN A 56 -28.28 -7.61 25.44
N LYS A 57 -29.21 -6.91 24.77
CA LYS A 57 -29.08 -5.48 24.50
C LYS A 57 -28.85 -4.63 25.76
N LYS A 58 -29.36 -5.03 26.94
CA LYS A 58 -29.16 -4.29 28.20
C LYS A 58 -27.71 -4.32 28.67
N VAL A 59 -26.95 -5.38 28.36
CA VAL A 59 -25.51 -5.46 28.66
C VAL A 59 -24.77 -4.41 27.82
N TYR A 60 -25.04 -4.35 26.52
CA TYR A 60 -24.39 -3.37 25.63
C TYR A 60 -24.81 -1.93 25.93
N ALA A 61 -26.08 -1.69 26.28
CA ALA A 61 -26.53 -0.36 26.70
C ALA A 61 -25.82 0.10 27.97
N THR A 62 -25.70 -0.78 28.98
CA THR A 62 -24.97 -0.47 30.22
C THR A 62 -23.47 -0.28 29.96
N TRP A 63 -22.89 -1.08 29.04
CA TRP A 63 -21.50 -0.87 28.62
C TRP A 63 -21.30 0.47 27.92
N TYR A 64 -22.18 0.84 26.98
CA TYR A 64 -22.15 2.13 26.32
C TYR A 64 -22.22 3.29 27.32
N GLU A 65 -23.18 3.25 28.25
CA GLU A 65 -23.32 4.27 29.31
C GLU A 65 -22.07 4.39 30.18
N SER A 66 -21.40 3.27 30.49
CA SER A 66 -20.17 3.30 31.29
C SER A 66 -18.99 3.94 30.55
N VAL A 67 -18.84 3.68 29.25
CA VAL A 67 -17.78 4.30 28.42
C VAL A 67 -18.10 5.78 28.16
N LEU A 68 -19.37 6.10 27.91
CA LEU A 68 -19.83 7.49 27.79
C LEU A 68 -19.52 8.31 29.06
N GLY A 69 -19.78 7.74 30.25
CA GLY A 69 -19.47 8.41 31.52
C GLY A 69 -17.98 8.70 31.68
N GLN A 70 -17.12 7.76 31.32
CA GLN A 70 -15.66 7.98 31.30
C GLN A 70 -15.28 9.11 30.33
N TYR A 71 -15.84 9.09 29.12
CA TYR A 71 -15.61 10.13 28.12
C TYR A 71 -16.03 11.51 28.63
N GLN A 72 -17.21 11.61 29.25
CA GLN A 72 -17.73 12.85 29.82
C GLN A 72 -16.84 13.39 30.95
N GLN A 73 -16.34 12.51 31.85
CA GLN A 73 -15.40 12.92 32.90
C GLN A 73 -14.11 13.51 32.35
N ILE A 74 -13.57 12.94 31.25
CA ILE A 74 -12.37 13.51 30.63
C ILE A 74 -12.71 14.82 29.90
N ASN A 75 -13.86 14.90 29.26
CA ASN A 75 -14.32 16.11 28.58
C ASN A 75 -14.52 17.26 29.57
N GLU A 76 -14.98 16.99 30.78
CA GLU A 76 -15.04 17.95 31.88
C GLU A 76 -13.65 18.46 32.27
N LYS A 77 -12.65 17.56 32.38
CA LYS A 77 -11.25 17.96 32.61
C LYS A 77 -10.71 18.88 31.53
N ILE A 78 -11.04 18.58 30.24
CA ILE A 78 -10.67 19.45 29.11
C ILE A 78 -11.28 20.83 29.26
N TYR A 79 -12.57 20.89 29.57
CA TYR A 79 -13.28 22.16 29.79
C TYR A 79 -12.71 22.99 30.94
N LEU A 80 -12.31 22.31 32.01
CA LEU A 80 -11.70 22.92 33.20
C LEU A 80 -10.18 23.17 33.07
N HIS A 81 -9.61 22.95 31.85
CA HIS A 81 -8.16 23.08 31.60
C HIS A 81 -7.26 22.23 32.52
N GLN A 82 -7.77 21.11 33.01
CA GLN A 82 -7.02 20.16 33.82
C GLN A 82 -6.22 19.19 32.95
N LYS A 83 -5.23 18.53 33.56
CA LYS A 83 -4.42 17.52 32.87
C LYS A 83 -5.27 16.30 32.47
N TYR A 84 -5.18 15.90 31.22
CA TYR A 84 -5.83 14.72 30.66
C TYR A 84 -4.92 14.00 29.67
N ASP A 85 -5.25 12.73 29.34
CA ASP A 85 -4.59 11.98 28.29
C ASP A 85 -5.41 12.00 26.99
N THR A 86 -4.85 12.63 25.97
CA THR A 86 -5.48 12.76 24.66
C THR A 86 -5.72 11.40 23.98
N ALA A 87 -4.82 10.43 24.18
CA ALA A 87 -4.99 9.10 23.60
C ALA A 87 -6.23 8.40 24.19
N THR A 88 -6.45 8.52 25.49
CA THR A 88 -7.62 7.96 26.17
C THR A 88 -8.93 8.56 25.65
N VAL A 89 -8.98 9.90 25.42
CA VAL A 89 -10.18 10.54 24.84
C VAL A 89 -10.58 9.88 23.53
N TYR A 90 -9.63 9.75 22.60
CA TYR A 90 -9.91 9.14 21.31
C TYR A 90 -10.26 7.65 21.43
N THR A 91 -9.55 6.91 22.26
CA THR A 91 -9.82 5.48 22.46
C THR A 91 -11.23 5.22 23.00
N LEU A 92 -11.68 6.01 23.98
CA LEU A 92 -13.05 5.92 24.50
C LEU A 92 -14.08 6.24 23.42
N LEU A 93 -13.84 7.28 22.62
CA LEU A 93 -14.73 7.63 21.52
C LEU A 93 -14.86 6.49 20.49
N ASN A 94 -13.76 5.93 20.02
CA ASN A 94 -13.78 4.81 19.07
C ASN A 94 -14.54 3.59 19.66
N ARG A 95 -14.34 3.34 20.96
CA ARG A 95 -15.06 2.28 21.68
C ARG A 95 -16.56 2.55 21.75
N MET A 96 -16.98 3.79 22.01
CA MET A 96 -18.39 4.18 22.00
C MET A 96 -19.08 3.85 20.68
N TYR A 97 -18.42 4.17 19.54
CA TYR A 97 -18.97 3.84 18.22
C TYR A 97 -19.17 2.35 18.04
N ARG A 98 -18.14 1.54 18.32
CA ARG A 98 -18.21 0.06 18.16
C ARG A 98 -19.26 -0.58 19.06
N ILE A 99 -19.42 -0.07 20.28
CA ILE A 99 -20.45 -0.56 21.22
C ILE A 99 -21.84 -0.18 20.71
N ALA A 100 -22.03 1.06 20.28
CA ALA A 100 -23.32 1.54 19.79
C ALA A 100 -23.77 0.82 18.51
N GLU A 101 -22.89 0.50 17.59
CA GLU A 101 -23.16 -0.30 16.40
C GLU A 101 -23.56 -1.73 16.77
N SER A 102 -22.85 -2.34 17.73
CA SER A 102 -23.22 -3.68 18.24
C SER A 102 -24.56 -3.66 18.97
N LEU A 103 -24.82 -2.62 19.76
CA LEU A 103 -26.09 -2.42 20.44
C LEU A 103 -27.22 -2.24 19.44
N ASP A 104 -27.04 -1.41 18.40
CA ASP A 104 -28.04 -1.16 17.36
C ASP A 104 -28.42 -2.45 16.61
N THR A 105 -27.44 -3.29 16.31
CA THR A 105 -27.66 -4.60 15.68
C THR A 105 -28.55 -5.50 16.52
N LEU A 106 -28.37 -5.48 17.85
CA LEU A 106 -29.20 -6.27 18.77
C LEU A 106 -30.58 -5.65 18.99
N ASP A 107 -30.65 -4.33 19.08
CA ASP A 107 -31.88 -3.57 19.35
C ASP A 107 -32.81 -3.55 18.13
N ALA A 108 -32.24 -3.71 16.92
CA ALA A 108 -33.00 -3.81 15.66
C ALA A 108 -33.55 -5.20 15.37
N LYS A 109 -33.37 -6.19 16.27
CA LYS A 109 -33.99 -7.52 16.09
C LYS A 109 -35.51 -7.40 16.17
N PRO A 110 -36.27 -8.08 15.27
CA PRO A 110 -37.72 -8.09 15.33
C PRO A 110 -38.25 -8.63 16.66
N ASP A 111 -39.34 -8.03 17.15
CA ASP A 111 -40.11 -8.56 18.28
C ASP A 111 -40.90 -9.83 17.86
N GLU A 112 -41.59 -10.46 18.79
CA GLU A 112 -42.43 -11.67 18.56
C GLU A 112 -43.51 -11.45 17.49
N LYS A 113 -43.84 -10.19 17.16
CA LYS A 113 -44.79 -9.80 16.11
C LYS A 113 -44.11 -9.34 14.81
N GLY A 114 -42.79 -9.58 14.68
CA GLY A 114 -42.01 -9.23 13.50
C GLY A 114 -41.72 -7.71 13.37
N ARG A 115 -41.97 -6.91 14.41
CA ARG A 115 -41.78 -5.43 14.32
C ARG A 115 -40.39 -5.03 14.78
N VAL A 116 -39.72 -4.17 14.00
CA VAL A 116 -38.43 -3.59 14.33
C VAL A 116 -38.63 -2.21 14.96
N ARG A 117 -38.29 -2.06 16.24
CA ARG A 117 -38.44 -0.81 17.01
C ARG A 117 -37.19 -0.57 17.86
N PRO A 118 -36.09 -0.08 17.29
CA PRO A 118 -34.87 0.19 18.05
C PRO A 118 -35.10 1.29 19.09
N GLU A 119 -34.85 1.00 20.35
CA GLU A 119 -35.02 1.89 21.49
C GLU A 119 -33.89 2.92 21.61
N TYR A 120 -32.66 2.50 21.30
CA TYR A 120 -31.44 3.31 21.53
C TYR A 120 -30.94 4.02 20.28
N ARG A 121 -31.37 3.63 19.07
CA ARG A 121 -30.82 4.10 17.80
C ARG A 121 -30.76 5.60 17.70
N LYS A 122 -31.90 6.29 17.92
CA LYS A 122 -31.99 7.76 17.72
C LYS A 122 -31.05 8.51 18.65
N SER A 123 -31.11 8.24 19.95
CA SER A 123 -30.31 8.94 20.96
C SER A 123 -28.80 8.70 20.77
N ASN A 124 -28.41 7.46 20.48
CA ASN A 124 -26.98 7.14 20.25
C ASN A 124 -26.47 7.78 18.95
N ALA A 125 -27.27 7.74 17.88
CA ALA A 125 -26.89 8.37 16.61
C ALA A 125 -26.72 9.89 16.74
N GLU A 126 -27.64 10.59 17.39
CA GLU A 126 -27.57 12.03 17.63
C GLU A 126 -26.29 12.38 18.43
N GLN A 127 -26.02 11.67 19.50
CA GLN A 127 -24.86 11.90 20.35
C GLN A 127 -23.53 11.64 19.60
N LEU A 128 -23.43 10.51 18.92
CA LEU A 128 -22.23 10.12 18.20
C LEU A 128 -21.98 10.99 16.97
N ASN A 129 -23.03 11.42 16.27
CA ASN A 129 -22.89 12.32 15.14
C ASN A 129 -22.17 13.63 15.51
N LEU A 130 -22.44 14.20 16.67
CA LEU A 130 -21.73 15.39 17.17
C LEU A 130 -20.23 15.15 17.39
N LEU A 131 -19.86 13.91 17.68
CA LEU A 131 -18.48 13.52 17.98
C LEU A 131 -17.74 12.90 16.79
N ARG A 132 -18.42 12.68 15.65
CA ARG A 132 -17.89 11.93 14.51
C ARG A 132 -16.56 12.50 13.99
N ARG A 133 -16.43 13.82 13.91
CA ARG A 133 -15.21 14.48 13.47
C ARG A 133 -13.99 14.13 14.34
N ASN A 134 -14.21 13.82 15.61
CA ASN A 134 -13.14 13.44 16.52
C ASN A 134 -12.56 12.05 16.23
N LEU A 135 -13.30 11.14 15.54
CA LEU A 135 -12.72 9.90 15.01
C LEU A 135 -11.64 10.20 13.98
N TYR A 136 -11.91 11.11 13.04
CA TYR A 136 -10.93 11.54 12.06
C TYR A 136 -9.69 12.14 12.72
N PHE A 137 -9.87 13.00 13.74
CA PHE A 137 -8.76 13.57 14.51
C PHE A 137 -8.00 12.51 15.29
N GLY A 138 -8.67 11.51 15.85
CA GLY A 138 -8.04 10.35 16.49
C GLY A 138 -7.16 9.55 15.53
N GLY A 139 -7.65 9.34 14.30
CA GLY A 139 -6.87 8.72 13.23
C GLY A 139 -5.60 9.51 12.91
N THR A 140 -5.73 10.81 12.60
CA THR A 140 -4.56 11.66 12.28
C THR A 140 -3.60 11.83 13.46
N TYR A 141 -4.10 11.83 14.69
CA TYR A 141 -3.28 11.83 15.90
C TYR A 141 -2.36 10.60 15.96
N ASN A 142 -2.89 9.42 15.63
CA ASN A 142 -2.13 8.18 15.62
C ASN A 142 -1.18 8.08 14.41
N VAL A 143 -1.56 8.58 13.21
CA VAL A 143 -0.66 8.68 12.04
C VAL A 143 0.61 9.46 12.38
N ARG A 144 0.47 10.63 13.03
CA ARG A 144 1.61 11.48 13.42
C ARG A 144 2.55 10.81 14.41
N ARG A 145 2.08 9.79 15.15
CA ARG A 145 2.85 9.00 16.11
C ARG A 145 3.35 7.67 15.59
N GLY A 146 3.13 7.38 14.31
CA GLY A 146 3.52 6.13 13.69
C GLY A 146 2.71 4.90 14.17
N LYS A 147 1.60 5.13 14.90
CA LYS A 147 0.70 4.09 15.38
C LYS A 147 -0.29 3.69 14.28
N ASN A 148 0.24 2.99 13.27
CA ASN A 148 -0.51 2.74 12.03
C ASN A 148 -1.74 1.85 12.26
N LYS A 149 -1.67 0.87 13.15
CA LYS A 149 -2.81 0.00 13.47
C LYS A 149 -3.96 0.78 14.07
N GLU A 150 -3.67 1.55 15.11
CA GLU A 150 -4.66 2.40 15.77
C GLU A 150 -5.22 3.46 14.81
N ALA A 151 -4.36 4.04 13.96
CA ALA A 151 -4.80 4.99 12.95
C ALA A 151 -5.79 4.36 11.98
N PHE A 152 -5.48 3.15 11.46
CA PHE A 152 -6.40 2.40 10.60
C PHE A 152 -7.73 2.14 11.30
N ASP A 153 -7.72 1.65 12.54
CA ASP A 153 -8.92 1.34 13.31
C ASP A 153 -9.85 2.57 13.49
N PHE A 154 -9.29 3.78 13.64
CA PHE A 154 -10.07 5.01 13.72
C PHE A 154 -10.69 5.40 12.38
N PHE A 155 -9.93 5.35 11.29
CA PHE A 155 -10.44 5.67 9.97
C PHE A 155 -11.44 4.62 9.48
N GLU A 156 -11.21 3.35 9.78
CA GLU A 156 -12.18 2.26 9.55
C GLU A 156 -13.51 2.57 10.22
N THR A 157 -13.52 2.88 11.52
CA THR A 157 -14.75 3.24 12.24
C THR A 157 -15.42 4.48 11.64
N TYR A 158 -14.63 5.48 11.24
CA TYR A 158 -15.14 6.68 10.60
C TYR A 158 -15.83 6.41 9.27
N ILE A 159 -15.22 5.59 8.43
CA ILE A 159 -15.72 5.26 7.09
C ILE A 159 -16.91 4.31 7.18
N ASP A 160 -16.78 3.23 7.97
CA ASP A 160 -17.79 2.19 8.07
C ASP A 160 -19.08 2.70 8.73
N ALA A 161 -19.01 3.74 9.57
CA ALA A 161 -20.20 4.42 10.10
C ALA A 161 -21.17 4.88 8.99
N ALA A 162 -20.69 5.20 7.79
CA ALA A 162 -21.54 5.56 6.66
C ALA A 162 -22.43 4.42 6.15
N ARG A 163 -22.09 3.18 6.48
CA ARG A 163 -22.85 1.96 6.09
C ARG A 163 -23.68 1.38 7.22
N GLN A 164 -23.55 1.92 8.44
CA GLN A 164 -24.24 1.40 9.61
C GLN A 164 -25.69 1.90 9.65
N PRO A 165 -26.67 0.98 9.91
CA PRO A 165 -28.07 1.36 10.07
C PRO A 165 -28.30 2.46 11.13
N LEU A 166 -27.45 2.49 12.14
CA LEU A 166 -27.43 3.49 13.22
C LEU A 166 -27.39 4.93 12.65
N PHE A 167 -26.66 5.16 11.55
CA PHE A 167 -26.41 6.50 11.00
C PHE A 167 -27.12 6.77 9.68
N THR A 168 -28.06 5.96 9.25
CA THR A 168 -28.77 6.10 7.96
C THR A 168 -29.36 7.50 7.76
N ALA A 169 -29.85 8.13 8.85
CA ALA A 169 -30.45 9.48 8.78
C ALA A 169 -29.48 10.59 8.38
N TYR A 170 -28.15 10.36 8.47
CA TYR A 170 -27.13 11.38 8.19
C TYR A 170 -26.56 11.30 6.77
N ASP A 171 -26.71 10.15 6.10
CA ASP A 171 -26.19 9.91 4.74
C ASP A 171 -24.73 10.40 4.55
N TYR A 172 -23.82 9.88 5.41
CA TYR A 172 -22.42 10.30 5.39
C TYR A 172 -21.74 10.02 4.05
N ALA A 173 -22.15 8.97 3.33
CA ALA A 173 -21.58 8.65 2.02
C ALA A 173 -21.74 9.81 1.02
N LYS A 174 -22.85 10.55 1.11
CA LYS A 174 -23.17 11.69 0.23
C LYS A 174 -22.70 13.03 0.81
N ASN A 175 -22.87 13.20 2.12
CA ASN A 175 -22.76 14.52 2.75
C ASN A 175 -21.39 14.82 3.36
N ASP A 176 -20.53 13.81 3.52
CA ASP A 176 -19.23 13.97 4.16
C ASP A 176 -18.08 14.03 3.16
N THR A 177 -17.60 15.23 2.91
CA THR A 177 -16.48 15.50 1.98
C THR A 177 -15.13 14.96 2.46
N SER A 178 -15.02 14.56 3.73
CA SER A 178 -13.76 14.02 4.30
C SER A 178 -13.61 12.53 4.09
N MET A 179 -14.62 11.83 3.54
CA MET A 179 -14.61 10.36 3.38
C MET A 179 -13.44 9.87 2.54
N ALA A 180 -13.18 10.51 1.39
CA ALA A 180 -12.07 10.12 0.51
C ALA A 180 -10.71 10.31 1.19
N THR A 181 -10.52 11.41 1.92
CA THR A 181 -9.29 11.67 2.66
C THR A 181 -9.11 10.72 3.84
N ALA A 182 -10.19 10.36 4.55
CA ALA A 182 -10.15 9.33 5.60
C ALA A 182 -9.75 7.97 5.01
N ALA A 183 -10.29 7.60 3.86
CA ALA A 183 -9.95 6.38 3.14
C ALA A 183 -8.46 6.37 2.69
N TYR A 184 -7.94 7.51 2.23
CA TYR A 184 -6.51 7.64 1.95
C TYR A 184 -5.64 7.37 3.18
N TRP A 185 -5.98 7.96 4.32
CA TRP A 185 -5.22 7.74 5.55
C TRP A 185 -5.34 6.31 6.07
N ALA A 186 -6.50 5.67 5.93
CA ALA A 186 -6.67 4.25 6.22
C ALA A 186 -5.76 3.38 5.34
N THR A 187 -5.81 3.60 4.02
CA THR A 187 -4.99 2.89 3.03
C THR A 187 -3.49 3.08 3.29
N LEU A 188 -3.04 4.32 3.55
CA LEU A 188 -1.64 4.61 3.89
C LEU A 188 -1.21 3.92 5.20
N SER A 189 -2.08 3.90 6.21
CA SER A 189 -1.77 3.25 7.49
C SER A 189 -1.62 1.74 7.31
N ALA A 190 -2.50 1.12 6.54
CA ALA A 190 -2.43 -0.30 6.18
C ALA A 190 -1.18 -0.63 5.32
N TYR A 191 -0.88 0.21 4.34
CA TYR A 191 0.35 0.11 3.53
C TYR A 191 1.62 0.12 4.40
N ARG A 192 1.69 1.03 5.38
CA ARG A 192 2.83 1.09 6.31
C ARG A 192 2.96 -0.13 7.20
N MET A 193 1.87 -0.85 7.45
CA MET A 193 1.86 -2.14 8.15
C MET A 193 2.19 -3.33 7.24
N LYS A 194 2.27 -3.12 5.94
CA LYS A 194 2.37 -4.16 4.90
C LYS A 194 1.20 -5.15 4.94
N ASP A 195 0.02 -4.67 5.31
CA ASP A 195 -1.20 -5.46 5.35
C ASP A 195 -1.95 -5.26 4.03
N ALA A 196 -1.84 -6.24 3.13
CA ALA A 196 -2.40 -6.16 1.79
C ALA A 196 -3.93 -6.04 1.79
N GLU A 197 -4.61 -6.85 2.63
CA GLU A 197 -6.08 -6.86 2.69
C GLU A 197 -6.63 -5.50 3.14
N ARG A 198 -6.08 -4.97 4.23
CA ARG A 198 -6.46 -3.64 4.74
C ARG A 198 -6.08 -2.52 3.78
N THR A 199 -4.96 -2.63 3.06
CA THR A 199 -4.54 -1.63 2.06
C THR A 199 -5.56 -1.54 0.92
N LEU A 200 -6.08 -2.67 0.45
CA LEU A 200 -7.07 -2.71 -0.61
C LEU A 200 -8.48 -2.31 -0.17
N ARG A 201 -8.82 -2.48 1.11
CA ARG A 201 -10.18 -2.37 1.64
C ARG A 201 -10.88 -1.05 1.33
N TYR A 202 -10.18 0.06 1.45
CA TYR A 202 -10.72 1.40 1.22
C TYR A 202 -10.07 2.12 0.03
N SER A 203 -9.21 1.43 -0.73
CA SER A 203 -8.44 2.03 -1.84
C SER A 203 -9.33 2.64 -2.91
N ALA A 204 -10.44 2.00 -3.27
CA ALA A 204 -11.38 2.53 -4.25
C ALA A 204 -11.99 3.88 -3.82
N LEU A 205 -12.36 4.01 -2.55
CA LEU A 205 -12.84 5.28 -2.00
C LEU A 205 -11.70 6.31 -1.91
N ALA A 206 -10.50 5.89 -1.51
CA ALA A 206 -9.32 6.76 -1.43
C ALA A 206 -8.94 7.35 -2.80
N MET A 207 -9.12 6.60 -3.90
CA MET A 207 -8.86 7.06 -5.27
C MET A 207 -9.79 8.18 -5.74
N THR A 208 -10.92 8.41 -5.08
CA THR A 208 -11.80 9.55 -5.39
C THR A 208 -11.19 10.90 -4.99
N ASP A 209 -10.16 10.91 -4.11
CA ASP A 209 -9.28 12.07 -3.89
C ASP A 209 -8.20 12.07 -4.99
N THR A 210 -8.46 12.78 -6.09
CA THR A 210 -7.57 12.83 -7.25
C THR A 210 -6.16 13.34 -6.90
N SER A 211 -6.02 14.17 -5.88
CA SER A 211 -4.73 14.70 -5.42
C SER A 211 -3.83 13.63 -4.78
N LYS A 212 -4.40 12.51 -4.36
CA LYS A 212 -3.73 11.39 -3.71
C LYS A 212 -3.76 10.09 -4.53
N ALA A 213 -4.50 10.08 -5.62
CA ALA A 213 -4.75 8.88 -6.43
C ALA A 213 -3.47 8.19 -6.89
N VAL A 214 -2.42 8.93 -7.24
CA VAL A 214 -1.13 8.35 -7.65
C VAL A 214 -0.49 7.50 -6.55
N TYR A 215 -0.52 7.98 -5.31
CA TYR A 215 0.01 7.23 -4.18
C TYR A 215 -0.83 5.99 -3.85
N VAL A 216 -2.15 6.12 -3.96
CA VAL A 216 -3.07 5.00 -3.73
C VAL A 216 -2.84 3.90 -4.76
N ARG A 217 -2.67 4.24 -6.05
CA ARG A 217 -2.31 3.29 -7.10
C ARG A 217 -1.00 2.55 -6.79
N GLN A 218 0.01 3.28 -6.33
CA GLN A 218 1.26 2.65 -5.88
C GLN A 218 1.00 1.66 -4.74
N TYR A 219 0.21 2.02 -3.73
CA TYR A 219 -0.08 1.14 -2.59
C TYR A 219 -0.87 -0.10 -3.01
N ILE A 220 -1.76 0.01 -4.00
CA ILE A 220 -2.48 -1.12 -4.58
C ILE A 220 -1.50 -2.08 -5.27
N CYS A 221 -0.54 -1.58 -6.06
CA CYS A 221 0.50 -2.42 -6.66
C CYS A 221 1.29 -3.18 -5.59
N GLU A 222 1.77 -2.49 -4.56
CA GLU A 222 2.53 -3.13 -3.48
C GLU A 222 1.69 -4.18 -2.74
N ALA A 223 0.40 -3.91 -2.51
CA ALA A 223 -0.50 -4.87 -1.86
C ALA A 223 -0.65 -6.17 -2.67
N TYR A 224 -0.80 -6.08 -3.98
CA TYR A 224 -0.85 -7.26 -4.84
C TYR A 224 0.50 -7.98 -4.92
N ALA A 225 1.61 -7.24 -4.91
CA ALA A 225 2.95 -7.83 -4.83
C ALA A 225 3.14 -8.64 -3.53
N TRP A 226 2.69 -8.14 -2.38
CA TRP A 226 2.74 -8.88 -1.11
C TRP A 226 1.85 -10.13 -1.09
N GLN A 227 0.77 -10.13 -1.87
CA GLN A 227 -0.09 -11.30 -2.06
C GLN A 227 0.45 -12.31 -3.07
N ASN A 228 1.57 -12.01 -3.75
CA ASN A 228 2.08 -12.75 -4.90
C ASN A 228 1.02 -12.95 -6.00
N ASN A 229 0.17 -11.94 -6.19
CA ASN A 229 -0.87 -11.94 -7.23
C ASN A 229 -0.36 -11.19 -8.47
N ASP A 230 0.41 -11.91 -9.30
CA ASP A 230 1.10 -11.33 -10.45
C ASP A 230 0.14 -10.72 -11.49
N GLU A 231 -1.03 -11.32 -11.70
CA GLU A 231 -2.02 -10.81 -12.65
C GLU A 231 -2.61 -9.46 -12.19
N ALA A 232 -3.01 -9.38 -10.92
CA ALA A 232 -3.56 -8.15 -10.35
C ALA A 232 -2.47 -7.07 -10.22
N TYR A 233 -1.22 -7.48 -9.91
CA TYR A 233 -0.07 -6.59 -9.86
C TYR A 233 0.21 -5.93 -11.21
N LEU A 234 0.25 -6.74 -12.30
CA LEU A 234 0.44 -6.22 -13.64
C LEU A 234 -0.66 -5.22 -14.03
N LYS A 235 -1.93 -5.59 -13.84
CA LYS A 235 -3.06 -4.68 -14.13
C LYS A 235 -2.99 -3.37 -13.35
N ALA A 236 -2.59 -3.44 -12.08
CA ALA A 236 -2.44 -2.25 -11.25
C ALA A 236 -1.27 -1.35 -11.71
N LEU A 237 -0.16 -1.94 -12.19
CA LEU A 237 0.94 -1.20 -12.77
C LEU A 237 0.53 -0.51 -14.08
N GLU A 238 -0.18 -1.22 -14.96
CA GLU A 238 -0.70 -0.69 -16.23
C GLU A 238 -1.68 0.47 -15.99
N ASP A 239 -2.62 0.31 -15.04
CA ASP A 239 -3.52 1.39 -14.63
C ASP A 239 -2.76 2.59 -14.07
N GLY A 240 -1.78 2.32 -13.21
CA GLY A 240 -0.94 3.38 -12.62
C GLY A 240 -0.16 4.16 -13.67
N PHE A 241 0.45 3.47 -14.62
CA PHE A 241 1.20 4.09 -15.71
C PHE A 241 0.30 4.88 -16.67
N SER A 242 -0.84 4.35 -17.06
CA SER A 242 -1.77 5.01 -17.99
C SER A 242 -2.28 6.36 -17.45
N HIS A 243 -2.45 6.48 -16.13
CA HIS A 243 -2.92 7.72 -15.49
C HIS A 243 -1.78 8.65 -15.06
N HIS A 244 -0.59 8.10 -14.77
CA HIS A 244 0.54 8.84 -14.21
C HIS A 244 1.88 8.39 -14.82
N PRO A 245 2.08 8.56 -16.15
CA PRO A 245 3.26 8.04 -16.85
C PRO A 245 4.58 8.63 -16.37
N GLU A 246 4.57 9.87 -15.87
CA GLU A 246 5.76 10.51 -15.34
C GLU A 246 6.09 10.14 -13.89
N TYR A 247 5.17 9.48 -13.19
CA TYR A 247 5.43 9.08 -11.82
C TYR A 247 6.46 7.93 -11.77
N PRO A 248 7.58 8.09 -11.03
CA PRO A 248 8.78 7.24 -11.19
C PRO A 248 8.61 5.80 -10.67
N TYR A 249 7.41 5.41 -10.28
CA TYR A 249 7.14 4.09 -9.73
C TYR A 249 6.72 3.07 -10.79
N PHE A 250 5.80 3.41 -11.71
CA PHE A 250 5.10 2.42 -12.55
C PHE A 250 5.94 1.93 -13.73
N PHE A 251 6.48 2.85 -14.53
CA PHE A 251 7.19 2.51 -15.76
C PHE A 251 8.37 1.54 -15.53
N PRO A 252 9.30 1.78 -14.57
CA PRO A 252 10.41 0.86 -14.36
C PRO A 252 9.94 -0.54 -13.96
N ARG A 253 8.88 -0.64 -13.14
CA ARG A 253 8.34 -1.93 -12.69
C ARG A 253 7.61 -2.70 -13.78
N LEU A 254 6.96 -2.00 -14.71
CA LEU A 254 6.39 -2.62 -15.91
C LEU A 254 7.50 -3.18 -16.81
N GLY A 255 8.55 -2.41 -17.06
CA GLY A 255 9.71 -2.86 -17.81
C GLY A 255 10.36 -4.09 -17.17
N ASP A 256 10.61 -4.04 -15.86
CA ASP A 256 11.15 -5.18 -15.11
C ASP A 256 10.24 -6.41 -15.18
N TYR A 257 8.93 -6.20 -15.08
CA TYR A 257 7.95 -7.28 -15.19
C TYR A 257 7.99 -7.94 -16.57
N TYR A 258 7.90 -7.17 -17.64
CA TYR A 258 7.94 -7.69 -18.99
C TYR A 258 9.26 -8.37 -19.32
N ASN A 259 10.39 -7.79 -18.89
CA ASN A 259 11.71 -8.37 -19.10
C ASN A 259 11.86 -9.73 -18.41
N LYS A 260 11.41 -9.85 -17.16
CA LYS A 260 11.41 -11.13 -16.42
C LYS A 260 10.59 -12.22 -17.11
N HIS A 261 9.56 -11.84 -17.84
CA HIS A 261 8.70 -12.77 -18.57
C HIS A 261 9.10 -12.96 -20.03
N GLY A 262 10.26 -12.44 -20.46
CA GLY A 262 10.75 -12.54 -21.84
C GLY A 262 9.91 -11.76 -22.85
N GLN A 263 9.15 -10.76 -22.39
CA GLN A 263 8.22 -9.94 -23.19
C GLN A 263 8.86 -8.60 -23.56
N ILE A 264 10.09 -8.63 -24.10
CA ILE A 264 10.88 -7.42 -24.40
C ILE A 264 10.17 -6.50 -25.41
N ASP A 265 9.43 -7.08 -26.35
CA ASP A 265 8.59 -6.32 -27.31
C ASP A 265 7.59 -5.41 -26.58
N LYS A 266 7.02 -5.86 -25.46
CA LYS A 266 6.10 -5.03 -24.66
C LYS A 266 6.83 -3.88 -23.96
N THR A 267 8.07 -4.09 -23.51
CA THR A 267 8.90 -3.01 -22.97
C THR A 267 9.20 -1.97 -24.04
N LEU A 268 9.49 -2.40 -25.26
CA LEU A 268 9.70 -1.49 -26.39
C LEU A 268 8.44 -0.69 -26.71
N HIS A 269 7.29 -1.36 -26.85
CA HIS A 269 5.99 -0.72 -27.12
C HIS A 269 5.63 0.30 -26.01
N LEU A 270 5.76 -0.08 -24.75
CA LEU A 270 5.54 0.79 -23.60
C LEU A 270 6.42 2.06 -23.65
N SER A 271 7.69 1.87 -24.07
CA SER A 271 8.63 2.99 -24.21
C SER A 271 8.22 3.91 -25.37
N ASP A 272 7.73 3.36 -26.48
CA ASP A 272 7.25 4.12 -27.63
C ASP A 272 6.00 4.93 -27.30
N GLU A 273 5.03 4.33 -26.60
CA GLU A 273 3.83 5.04 -26.12
C GLU A 273 4.19 6.18 -25.16
N ALA A 274 5.10 5.94 -24.23
CA ALA A 274 5.59 6.97 -23.32
C ALA A 274 6.31 8.11 -24.04
N LEU A 275 7.13 7.79 -25.05
CA LEU A 275 7.86 8.78 -25.85
C LEU A 275 6.97 9.57 -26.80
N ALA A 276 5.82 9.03 -27.20
CA ALA A 276 4.83 9.78 -27.99
C ALA A 276 4.27 10.98 -27.19
N GLN A 277 4.15 10.84 -25.86
CA GLN A 277 3.69 11.91 -24.97
C GLN A 277 4.85 12.76 -24.41
N TYR A 278 5.98 12.11 -24.15
CA TYR A 278 7.18 12.71 -23.52
C TYR A 278 8.45 12.42 -24.35
N PRO A 279 8.61 13.05 -25.53
CA PRO A 279 9.63 12.68 -26.53
C PRO A 279 11.07 12.70 -26.02
N ASP A 280 11.36 13.55 -25.05
CA ASP A 280 12.70 13.80 -24.54
C ASP A 280 12.96 13.25 -23.13
N ARG A 281 12.09 12.38 -22.62
CA ARG A 281 12.29 11.81 -21.29
C ARG A 281 13.40 10.76 -21.31
N SER A 282 14.53 11.05 -20.65
CA SER A 282 15.72 10.17 -20.63
C SER A 282 15.41 8.76 -20.14
N LEU A 283 14.52 8.61 -19.16
CA LEU A 283 14.08 7.30 -18.63
C LEU A 283 13.49 6.44 -19.75
N PHE A 284 12.59 7.00 -20.56
CA PHE A 284 11.90 6.24 -21.62
C PHE A 284 12.83 5.97 -22.79
N LEU A 285 13.69 6.93 -23.15
CA LEU A 285 14.74 6.73 -24.17
C LEU A 285 15.72 5.62 -23.76
N LEU A 286 16.15 5.61 -22.48
CA LEU A 286 17.06 4.57 -21.99
C LEU A 286 16.40 3.18 -22.03
N ALA A 287 15.17 3.06 -21.56
CA ALA A 287 14.43 1.80 -21.61
C ALA A 287 14.25 1.32 -23.05
N LYS A 288 13.92 2.24 -23.99
CA LYS A 288 13.83 1.93 -25.42
C LYS A 288 15.16 1.43 -25.96
N SER A 289 16.29 2.08 -25.64
CA SER A 289 17.59 1.66 -26.13
C SER A 289 17.99 0.28 -25.63
N VAL A 290 17.69 -0.05 -24.38
CA VAL A 290 17.94 -1.38 -23.81
C VAL A 290 17.04 -2.43 -24.48
N ALA A 291 15.73 -2.17 -24.64
CA ALA A 291 14.84 -3.09 -25.31
C ALA A 291 15.25 -3.35 -26.78
N LEU A 292 15.67 -2.32 -27.50
CA LEU A 292 16.17 -2.46 -28.88
C LEU A 292 17.47 -3.28 -28.93
N LEU A 293 18.37 -3.12 -27.96
CA LEU A 293 19.59 -3.93 -27.86
C LEU A 293 19.26 -5.42 -27.65
N GLU A 294 18.34 -5.72 -26.73
CA GLU A 294 17.91 -7.10 -26.43
C GLU A 294 17.15 -7.76 -27.62
N LEU A 295 16.52 -6.96 -28.48
CA LEU A 295 15.82 -7.41 -29.68
C LEU A 295 16.72 -7.41 -30.92
N ASP A 296 18.04 -7.26 -30.78
CA ASP A 296 19.02 -7.21 -31.86
C ASP A 296 18.77 -6.10 -32.91
N ARG A 297 17.97 -5.08 -32.54
CA ARG A 297 17.69 -3.90 -33.39
C ARG A 297 18.77 -2.83 -33.21
N TYR A 298 20.02 -3.22 -33.53
CA TYR A 298 21.24 -2.47 -33.20
C TYR A 298 21.27 -1.05 -33.74
N ASN A 299 20.87 -0.83 -35.00
CA ASN A 299 20.92 0.51 -35.61
C ASN A 299 19.99 1.49 -34.89
N GLU A 300 18.79 1.06 -34.53
CA GLU A 300 17.84 1.88 -33.80
C GLU A 300 18.29 2.13 -32.35
N CYS A 301 18.89 1.12 -31.70
CA CYS A 301 19.50 1.28 -30.39
C CYS A 301 20.59 2.35 -30.40
N ILE A 302 21.47 2.35 -31.42
CA ILE A 302 22.53 3.34 -31.58
C ILE A 302 21.95 4.74 -31.78
N GLU A 303 20.90 4.87 -32.60
CA GLU A 303 20.23 6.17 -32.82
C GLU A 303 19.65 6.74 -31.53
N VAL A 304 18.87 5.93 -30.78
CA VAL A 304 18.26 6.33 -29.52
C VAL A 304 19.32 6.66 -28.46
N SER A 305 20.40 5.86 -28.41
CA SER A 305 21.53 6.10 -27.49
C SER A 305 22.28 7.39 -27.81
N ASN A 306 22.46 7.72 -29.08
CA ASN A 306 23.06 9.00 -29.51
C ASN A 306 22.19 10.21 -29.10
N ARG A 307 20.87 10.09 -29.13
CA ARG A 307 19.95 11.11 -28.61
C ARG A 307 20.16 11.34 -27.12
N LEU A 308 20.35 10.26 -26.34
CA LEU A 308 20.67 10.36 -24.90
C LEU A 308 22.00 11.04 -24.64
N ILE A 309 23.05 10.67 -25.40
CA ILE A 309 24.41 11.31 -25.29
C ILE A 309 24.34 12.79 -25.60
N ALA A 310 23.61 13.18 -26.65
CA ALA A 310 23.44 14.58 -27.01
C ALA A 310 22.78 15.40 -25.91
N LYS A 311 21.91 14.75 -25.12
CA LYS A 311 21.20 15.37 -24.00
C LYS A 311 22.01 15.40 -22.72
N ASP A 312 22.65 14.30 -22.38
CA ASP A 312 23.50 14.13 -21.20
C ASP A 312 24.74 13.30 -21.54
N PRO A 313 25.87 13.95 -21.88
CA PRO A 313 27.14 13.29 -22.19
C PRO A 313 27.76 12.57 -20.97
N GLN A 314 27.27 12.81 -19.75
CA GLN A 314 27.77 12.17 -18.53
C GLN A 314 27.00 10.89 -18.18
N LEU A 315 25.95 10.54 -18.90
CA LEU A 315 25.21 9.31 -18.72
C LEU A 315 25.99 8.12 -19.31
N PRO A 316 26.43 7.13 -18.51
CA PRO A 316 27.30 6.06 -19.01
C PRO A 316 26.56 5.03 -19.88
N GLU A 317 25.31 4.67 -19.56
CA GLU A 317 24.57 3.59 -20.18
C GLU A 317 24.46 3.66 -21.72
N PRO A 318 24.20 4.82 -22.34
CA PRO A 318 24.14 4.90 -23.81
C PRO A 318 25.44 4.50 -24.48
N TYR A 319 26.58 4.85 -23.92
CA TYR A 319 27.89 4.45 -24.45
C TYR A 319 28.10 2.94 -24.40
N PHE A 320 27.69 2.33 -23.27
CA PHE A 320 27.71 0.89 -23.14
C PHE A 320 26.81 0.21 -24.17
N ASN A 321 25.59 0.70 -24.38
CA ASN A 321 24.61 0.14 -25.32
C ASN A 321 25.17 0.22 -26.75
N ILE A 322 25.72 1.38 -27.17
CA ILE A 322 26.31 1.53 -28.50
C ILE A 322 27.49 0.57 -28.70
N ALA A 323 28.42 0.50 -27.74
CA ALA A 323 29.56 -0.43 -27.83
C ALA A 323 29.09 -1.89 -27.94
N THR A 324 28.10 -2.28 -27.12
CA THR A 324 27.52 -3.62 -27.14
C THR A 324 26.83 -3.93 -28.47
N CYS A 325 26.13 -2.98 -29.09
CA CYS A 325 25.55 -3.15 -30.43
C CYS A 325 26.63 -3.51 -31.46
N TYR A 326 27.75 -2.80 -31.49
CA TYR A 326 28.85 -3.09 -32.41
C TYR A 326 29.53 -4.44 -32.08
N LEU A 327 29.73 -4.76 -30.80
CA LEU A 327 30.30 -6.03 -30.38
C LEU A 327 29.41 -7.23 -30.76
N ASN A 328 28.08 -7.11 -30.61
CA ASN A 328 27.15 -8.16 -31.00
C ASN A 328 27.11 -8.33 -32.52
N GLN A 329 27.16 -7.24 -33.30
CA GLN A 329 27.28 -7.31 -34.77
C GLN A 329 28.60 -7.99 -35.18
N ALA A 330 29.72 -7.70 -34.52
CA ALA A 330 31.00 -8.38 -34.76
C ALA A 330 30.89 -9.88 -34.45
N LEU A 331 30.30 -10.24 -33.31
CA LEU A 331 30.09 -11.63 -32.89
C LEU A 331 29.27 -12.42 -33.92
N ALA A 332 28.18 -11.83 -34.42
CA ALA A 332 27.34 -12.46 -35.45
C ALA A 332 28.10 -12.71 -36.77
N LEU A 333 29.09 -11.89 -37.11
CA LEU A 333 29.95 -12.14 -38.28
C LEU A 333 31.02 -13.21 -38.01
N GLU A 334 31.60 -13.22 -36.82
CA GLU A 334 32.61 -14.24 -36.42
C GLU A 334 32.00 -15.65 -36.45
N GLN A 335 30.74 -15.81 -36.05
CA GLN A 335 30.03 -17.09 -36.07
C GLN A 335 29.83 -17.67 -37.48
N LYS A 336 29.95 -16.85 -38.54
CA LYS A 336 29.84 -17.31 -39.93
C LYS A 336 31.08 -18.07 -40.43
N ASN A 337 32.17 -18.13 -39.62
CA ASN A 337 33.43 -18.84 -39.92
C ASN A 337 34.09 -18.47 -41.26
N GLU A 338 33.88 -17.25 -41.74
CA GLU A 338 34.48 -16.71 -42.97
C GLU A 338 35.33 -15.44 -42.64
N PRO A 339 36.38 -15.54 -41.82
CA PRO A 339 37.06 -14.37 -41.27
C PRO A 339 37.73 -13.51 -42.35
N ARG A 340 38.13 -14.09 -43.47
CA ARG A 340 38.74 -13.33 -44.58
C ARG A 340 37.74 -12.42 -45.31
N LEU A 341 36.51 -12.89 -45.47
CA LEU A 341 35.42 -12.16 -46.15
C LEU A 341 34.93 -10.98 -45.30
N TYR A 342 34.94 -11.14 -44.00
CA TYR A 342 34.37 -10.15 -43.07
C TYR A 342 35.41 -9.32 -42.32
N ARG A 343 36.71 -9.46 -42.62
CA ARG A 343 37.81 -8.81 -41.90
C ARG A 343 37.65 -7.30 -41.77
N GLU A 344 37.32 -6.62 -42.84
CA GLU A 344 37.15 -5.17 -42.84
C GLU A 344 35.95 -4.74 -41.99
N LYS A 345 34.82 -5.44 -42.11
CA LYS A 345 33.61 -5.16 -41.30
C LYS A 345 33.84 -5.43 -39.83
N LEU A 346 34.58 -6.48 -39.48
CA LEU A 346 34.95 -6.80 -38.10
C LEU A 346 35.83 -5.70 -37.53
N THR A 347 36.85 -5.29 -38.26
CA THR A 347 37.72 -4.18 -37.89
C THR A 347 36.92 -2.87 -37.69
N ASP A 348 35.99 -2.57 -38.59
CA ASP A 348 35.12 -1.38 -38.51
C ASP A 348 34.25 -1.44 -37.22
N PHE A 349 33.63 -2.55 -36.92
CA PHE A 349 32.80 -2.69 -35.71
C PHE A 349 33.62 -2.53 -34.43
N TYR A 350 34.81 -3.17 -34.34
CA TYR A 350 35.67 -3.00 -33.16
C TYR A 350 36.21 -1.58 -33.05
N THR A 351 36.50 -0.91 -34.17
CA THR A 351 36.95 0.50 -34.20
C THR A 351 35.87 1.44 -33.71
N LYS A 352 34.59 1.18 -34.05
CA LYS A 352 33.44 1.98 -33.59
C LYS A 352 33.08 1.66 -32.13
N ALA A 353 33.22 0.43 -31.68
CA ALA A 353 32.95 0.02 -30.30
C ALA A 353 33.92 0.61 -29.30
N ARG A 354 35.22 0.72 -29.69
CA ARG A 354 36.30 1.18 -28.81
C ARG A 354 36.02 2.49 -28.09
N PRO A 355 35.85 3.63 -28.79
CA PRO A 355 35.69 4.94 -28.13
C PRO A 355 34.47 4.93 -27.20
N GLN A 356 33.42 4.20 -27.51
CA GLN A 356 32.21 4.13 -26.69
C GLN A 356 32.50 3.36 -25.39
N MET A 357 33.17 2.21 -25.48
CA MET A 357 33.48 1.42 -24.26
C MET A 357 34.56 2.08 -23.40
N GLU A 358 35.52 2.78 -24.00
CA GLU A 358 36.50 3.61 -23.28
C GLU A 358 35.80 4.76 -22.52
N GLN A 359 34.84 5.42 -23.15
CA GLN A 359 34.03 6.48 -22.51
C GLN A 359 33.18 5.90 -21.36
N TYR A 360 32.57 4.74 -21.58
CA TYR A 360 31.84 4.05 -20.50
C TYR A 360 32.76 3.74 -19.31
N ARG A 361 33.97 3.21 -19.55
CA ARG A 361 34.99 2.99 -18.52
C ARG A 361 35.34 4.24 -17.73
N GLN A 362 35.45 5.39 -18.39
CA GLN A 362 35.74 6.68 -17.74
C GLN A 362 34.59 7.13 -16.85
N LEU A 363 33.35 7.01 -17.31
CA LEU A 363 32.16 7.45 -16.60
C LEU A 363 31.74 6.48 -15.48
N ALA A 364 31.96 5.17 -15.66
CA ALA A 364 31.60 4.12 -14.72
C ALA A 364 32.82 3.21 -14.36
N PRO A 365 33.91 3.76 -13.79
CA PRO A 365 35.16 3.00 -13.55
C PRO A 365 34.98 1.81 -12.59
N LYS A 366 34.00 1.88 -11.71
CA LYS A 366 33.71 0.79 -10.75
C LYS A 366 33.00 -0.39 -11.38
N ASP A 367 32.41 -0.24 -12.56
CA ASP A 367 31.66 -1.29 -13.25
C ASP A 367 32.57 -2.17 -14.13
N GLN A 368 33.71 -2.59 -13.56
CA GLN A 368 34.76 -3.34 -14.25
C GLN A 368 34.25 -4.64 -14.87
N LYS A 369 33.28 -5.27 -14.25
CA LYS A 369 32.68 -6.55 -14.78
C LYS A 369 32.02 -6.37 -16.14
N ARG A 370 31.56 -5.18 -16.47
CA ARG A 370 30.93 -4.89 -17.78
C ARG A 370 31.94 -4.41 -18.81
N TRP A 371 32.81 -3.45 -18.47
CA TRP A 371 33.71 -2.86 -19.47
C TRP A 371 35.00 -3.67 -19.69
N ALA A 372 35.55 -4.41 -18.70
CA ALA A 372 36.84 -5.06 -18.88
C ALA A 372 36.79 -6.21 -19.91
N PRO A 373 35.83 -7.15 -19.89
CA PRO A 373 35.72 -8.17 -20.91
C PRO A 373 35.50 -7.60 -22.32
N ALA A 374 34.72 -6.53 -22.41
CA ALA A 374 34.45 -5.85 -23.69
C ALA A 374 35.72 -5.18 -24.25
N LEU A 375 36.46 -4.40 -23.45
CA LEU A 375 37.73 -3.81 -23.87
C LEU A 375 38.82 -4.84 -24.16
N TYR A 376 38.90 -5.92 -23.39
CA TYR A 376 39.79 -7.04 -23.68
C TYR A 376 39.59 -7.56 -25.11
N ARG A 377 38.36 -7.85 -25.49
CA ARG A 377 38.01 -8.32 -26.83
C ARG A 377 38.30 -7.28 -27.91
N ILE A 378 37.97 -6.01 -27.67
CA ILE A 378 38.21 -4.90 -28.61
C ILE A 378 39.71 -4.75 -28.86
N TYR A 379 40.53 -4.65 -27.82
CA TYR A 379 41.97 -4.42 -27.96
C TYR A 379 42.68 -5.62 -28.60
N LEU A 380 42.25 -6.85 -28.29
CA LEU A 380 42.76 -8.05 -28.94
C LEU A 380 42.55 -7.99 -30.48
N ASN A 381 41.32 -7.69 -30.90
CA ASN A 381 40.95 -7.70 -32.31
C ASN A 381 41.52 -6.52 -33.10
N LEU A 382 41.84 -5.40 -32.44
CA LEU A 382 42.47 -4.24 -33.02
C LEU A 382 44.03 -4.26 -32.91
N ASN A 383 44.62 -5.37 -32.41
CA ASN A 383 46.07 -5.54 -32.16
C ASN A 383 46.69 -4.39 -31.32
N MET A 384 45.95 -3.95 -30.30
CA MET A 384 46.38 -2.89 -29.36
C MET A 384 47.08 -3.51 -28.15
N GLY A 385 48.33 -4.00 -28.36
CA GLY A 385 49.08 -4.84 -27.39
C GLY A 385 49.21 -4.21 -26.02
N GLN A 386 49.58 -2.94 -25.89
CA GLN A 386 49.77 -2.29 -24.60
C GLN A 386 48.48 -2.21 -23.78
N GLN A 387 47.40 -1.76 -24.42
CA GLN A 387 46.07 -1.65 -23.79
C GLN A 387 45.48 -3.02 -23.43
N PHE A 388 45.71 -4.00 -24.34
CA PHE A 388 45.36 -5.39 -24.09
C PHE A 388 46.02 -5.94 -22.82
N GLU A 389 47.34 -5.78 -22.67
CA GLU A 389 48.08 -6.25 -21.50
C GLU A 389 47.62 -5.57 -20.20
N GLU A 390 47.23 -4.31 -20.26
CA GLU A 390 46.68 -3.58 -19.10
C GLU A 390 45.39 -4.25 -18.63
N ILE A 391 44.46 -4.51 -19.56
CA ILE A 391 43.16 -5.11 -19.22
C ILE A 391 43.34 -6.59 -18.78
N ASP A 392 44.20 -7.34 -19.46
CA ASP A 392 44.47 -8.75 -19.09
C ASP A 392 45.00 -8.83 -17.64
N ARG A 393 45.92 -7.95 -17.25
CA ARG A 393 46.41 -7.86 -15.86
C ARG A 393 45.31 -7.50 -14.86
N LEU A 394 44.40 -6.61 -15.22
CA LEU A 394 43.25 -6.24 -14.36
C LEU A 394 42.29 -7.42 -14.18
N MET A 395 42.02 -8.20 -15.23
CA MET A 395 41.12 -9.34 -15.18
C MET A 395 41.69 -10.53 -14.39
N ARG A 396 43.02 -10.76 -14.44
CA ARG A 396 43.71 -11.83 -13.68
C ARG A 396 43.80 -11.56 -12.19
N ARG A 397 43.57 -10.32 -11.73
CA ARG A 397 43.63 -9.95 -10.30
C ARG A 397 42.28 -10.10 -9.58
N GLN A 398 41.25 -10.49 -10.28
CA GLN A 398 39.91 -10.84 -9.74
C GLN A 398 39.77 -12.34 -9.50
#